data_3d4b5a71c8a262713a1c12407a626286
#
_entry.id   3d4b5a71c8a262713a1c12407a626286
#
_cell.length_a   1.000
_cell.length_b   1.000
_cell.length_c   1.000
_cell.angle_alpha   90.00
_cell.angle_beta   90.00
_cell.angle_gamma   90.00
#
_symmetry.space_group_name_H-M   'P 1'
#
loop_
_entity.id
_entity.type
_entity.pdbx_description
1 polymer ?
#
loop_
_entity_poly.entity_id
_entity_poly.type
_entity_poly.pdbx_seq_one_letter_code
_entity_poly.pdbx_strand_id
1 'polypeptide(L)' 'AAREKFPYSIECKNQESLNIWKSYEQAEGNSGEHEPVVFIKRNNQKPLVVVDAEYFVKLHLRG' A
#
# COMPACT_ATOMS: atom_id res chain seq x y z
N ALA A 1 -12.00 17.68 1.56
CA ALA A 1 -10.92 17.37 2.46
C ALA A 1 -9.82 16.61 1.76
N ALA A 2 -8.64 16.63 2.35
CA ALA A 2 -7.47 15.97 1.77
C ALA A 2 -7.72 14.48 1.55
N ARG A 3 -8.50 13.88 2.44
CA ARG A 3 -8.80 12.46 2.38
C ARG A 3 -9.53 12.06 1.11
N GLU A 4 -10.40 12.93 0.65
CA GLU A 4 -11.17 12.68 -0.57
C GLU A 4 -10.28 12.73 -1.80
N LYS A 5 -9.22 13.52 -1.73
CA LYS A 5 -8.30 13.66 -2.86
C LYS A 5 -7.24 12.59 -2.89
N PHE A 6 -7.05 11.91 -1.77
CA PHE A 6 -6.04 10.85 -1.67
C PHE A 6 -6.77 9.56 -1.28
N PRO A 7 -7.15 8.76 -2.25
CA PRO A 7 -8.06 7.62 -2.02
C PRO A 7 -7.38 6.38 -1.43
N TYR A 8 -6.25 6.54 -0.79
CA TYR A 8 -5.49 5.41 -0.30
C TYR A 8 -5.52 5.30 1.22
N SER A 9 -5.58 4.06 1.69
CA SER A 9 -5.37 3.76 3.09
C SER A 9 -3.92 3.29 3.23
N ILE A 10 -3.11 4.06 3.93
CA ILE A 10 -1.67 3.81 4.00
C ILE A 10 -1.29 3.07 5.28
N GLU A 11 -0.54 2.01 5.10
CA GLU A 11 0.03 1.24 6.21
C GLU A 11 1.54 1.29 6.07
N CYS A 12 2.25 1.59 7.14
CA CYS A 12 3.72 1.69 7.11
C CYS A 12 4.33 0.57 7.93
N LYS A 13 5.27 -0.15 7.33
CA LYS A 13 5.97 -1.25 7.98
C LYS A 13 7.48 -1.02 7.89
N ASN A 14 8.14 -1.07 9.03
CA ASN A 14 9.58 -0.88 9.11
C ASN A 14 10.19 -2.07 9.85
N GLN A 15 10.44 -3.15 9.14
CA GLN A 15 10.91 -4.39 9.72
C GLN A 15 11.97 -5.02 8.83
N GLU A 16 12.95 -5.67 9.47
CA GLU A 16 13.99 -6.37 8.72
C GLU A 16 13.43 -7.61 8.02
N SER A 17 12.48 -8.28 8.65
CA SER A 17 11.85 -9.45 8.09
C SER A 17 10.34 -9.20 8.04
N LEU A 18 9.77 -9.24 6.85
CA LEU A 18 8.39 -8.84 6.64
C LEU A 18 7.67 -9.83 5.74
N ASN A 19 6.53 -10.31 6.20
CA ASN A 19 5.65 -11.09 5.35
C ASN A 19 4.75 -10.11 4.58
N ILE A 20 5.08 -9.90 3.33
CA ILE A 20 4.41 -8.88 2.53
C ILE A 20 2.94 -9.21 2.30
N TRP A 21 2.64 -10.47 2.01
CA TRP A 21 1.25 -10.87 1.79
C TRP A 21 0.39 -10.64 3.01
N LYS A 22 0.91 -11.00 4.17
CA LYS A 22 0.18 -10.82 5.41
C LYS A 22 0.00 -9.34 5.72
N SER A 23 1.02 -8.55 5.45
CA SER A 23 0.94 -7.10 5.68
C SER A 23 -0.10 -6.47 4.77
N TYR A 24 -0.16 -6.90 3.53
CA TYR A 24 -1.16 -6.37 2.60
C TYR A 24 -2.57 -6.78 3.03
N GLU A 25 -2.74 -8.03 3.49
CA GLU A 25 -4.05 -8.48 3.97
C GLU A 25 -4.52 -7.64 5.15
N GLN A 26 -3.61 -7.29 6.05
CA GLN A 26 -3.95 -6.45 7.19
C GLN A 26 -4.38 -5.05 6.73
N ALA A 27 -3.64 -4.49 5.79
CA ALA A 27 -3.98 -3.19 5.24
C ALA A 27 -5.33 -3.22 4.56
N GLU A 28 -5.59 -4.29 3.83
CA GLU A 28 -6.86 -4.46 3.14
C GLU A 28 -8.02 -4.53 4.13
N GLY A 29 -7.83 -5.24 5.22
CA GLY A 29 -8.85 -5.34 6.26
C GLY A 29 -9.16 -4.03 6.94
N ASN A 30 -8.22 -3.09 6.93
CA ASN A 30 -8.37 -1.80 7.60
C ASN A 30 -8.67 -0.66 6.65
N SER A 31 -8.76 -0.92 5.35
CA SER A 31 -8.84 0.16 4.37
C SER A 31 -10.25 0.70 4.14
N GLY A 32 -11.27 -0.07 4.49
CA GLY A 32 -12.65 0.35 4.23
C GLY A 32 -12.86 0.50 2.73
N GLU A 33 -13.27 1.69 2.32
CA GLU A 33 -13.54 1.96 0.91
C GLU A 33 -12.31 2.47 0.15
N HIS A 34 -11.21 2.66 0.85
CA HIS A 34 -10.00 3.17 0.22
C HIS A 34 -9.12 2.02 -0.28
N GLU A 35 -8.31 2.31 -1.28
CA GLU A 35 -7.38 1.32 -1.81
C GLU A 35 -6.24 1.13 -0.83
N PRO A 36 -5.97 -0.09 -0.37
CA PRO A 36 -4.88 -0.31 0.58
C PRO A 36 -3.51 -0.18 -0.08
N VAL A 37 -2.60 0.47 0.61
CA VAL A 37 -1.23 0.67 0.14
C VAL A 37 -0.30 0.43 1.31
N VAL A 38 0.69 -0.42 1.12
CA VAL A 38 1.66 -0.72 2.17
C VAL A 38 3.01 -0.13 1.81
N PHE A 39 3.49 0.79 2.63
CA PHE A 39 4.84 1.34 2.50
C PHE A 39 5.75 0.48 3.34
N ILE A 40 6.75 -0.12 2.72
CA ILE A 40 7.69 -0.98 3.43
C ILE A 40 9.07 -0.37 3.38
N LYS A 41 9.81 -0.57 4.46
CA LYS A 41 11.17 -0.07 4.56
C LYS A 41 11.96 -0.96 5.50
N ARG A 42 13.25 -1.09 5.26
CA ARG A 42 14.16 -1.69 6.23
C ARG A 42 15.48 -0.97 6.15
N ASN A 43 16.35 -1.27 7.09
CA ASN A 43 17.60 -0.54 7.25
C ASN A 43 18.42 -0.54 5.96
N ASN A 44 18.93 0.65 5.61
CA ASN A 44 19.83 0.83 4.47
C ASN A 44 19.21 0.50 3.13
N GLN A 45 17.87 0.47 3.06
CA GLN A 45 17.16 0.24 1.81
C GLN A 45 16.19 1.39 1.57
N LYS A 46 15.95 1.68 0.31
CA LYS A 46 14.97 2.71 -0.01
C LYS A 46 13.55 2.17 0.24
N PRO A 47 12.62 3.04 0.59
CA PRO A 47 11.25 2.60 0.80
C PRO A 47 10.60 2.14 -0.51
N LEU A 48 9.71 1.17 -0.38
CA LEU A 48 8.97 0.63 -1.52
C LEU A 48 7.49 0.65 -1.17
N VAL A 49 6.66 0.52 -2.20
CA VAL A 49 5.22 0.51 -2.03
C VAL A 49 4.66 -0.80 -2.57
N VAL A 50 3.75 -1.42 -1.80
CA VAL A 50 3.05 -2.63 -2.23
C VAL A 50 1.61 -2.26 -2.49
N VAL A 51 1.14 -2.52 -3.71
CA VAL A 51 -0.24 -2.26 -4.12
C VAL A 51 -0.77 -3.45 -4.89
N ASP A 52 -2.09 -3.49 -5.03
CA ASP A 52 -2.74 -4.51 -5.84
C ASP A 52 -2.32 -4.34 -7.30
N ALA A 53 -1.87 -5.43 -7.93
CA ALA A 53 -1.35 -5.38 -9.28
C ALA A 53 -2.42 -4.97 -10.28
N GLU A 54 -3.61 -5.49 -10.12
CA GLU A 54 -4.71 -5.18 -11.02
C GLU A 54 -5.07 -3.70 -10.95
N TYR A 55 -5.13 -3.18 -9.74
CA TYR A 55 -5.39 -1.76 -9.53
C TYR A 55 -4.30 -0.90 -10.17
N PHE A 56 -3.05 -1.29 -9.98
CA PHE A 56 -1.92 -0.55 -10.52
C PHE A 56 -1.99 -0.48 -12.05
N VAL A 57 -2.29 -1.61 -12.67
CA VAL A 57 -2.38 -1.66 -14.12
C VAL A 57 -3.53 -0.80 -14.63
N LYS A 58 -4.69 -0.88 -14.00
CA LYS A 58 -5.84 -0.08 -14.39
C LYS A 58 -5.56 1.40 -14.27
N LEU A 59 -4.85 1.78 -13.22
CA LEU A 59 -4.52 3.18 -12.98
C LEU A 59 -3.70 3.75 -14.13
N HIS A 60 -2.77 2.98 -14.65
CA HIS A 60 -1.89 3.44 -15.71
C HIS A 60 -2.51 3.31 -17.09
N LEU A 61 -3.42 2.38 -17.28
CA LEU A 61 -4.11 2.24 -18.56
C LEU A 61 -5.11 3.35 -18.81
N ARG A 62 -5.61 3.95 -17.75
CA ARG A 62 -6.56 5.05 -17.90
C ARG A 62 -5.92 6.31 -18.47
N GLY A 63 -4.66 6.40 -18.30
CA GLY A 63 -3.75 7.44 -18.72
C GLY A 63 -4.14 8.52 -19.56
#